data_20f50e3ed1908a63f9f4e5f6b54ccddc
#
_entry.id   20f50e3ed1908a63f9f4e5f6b54ccddc
#
_cell.length_a   1.000
_cell.length_b   1.000
_cell.length_c   1.000
_cell.angle_alpha   90.00
_cell.angle_beta   90.00
_cell.angle_gamma   90.00
#
_symmetry.space_group_name_H-M   'P 1'
#
loop_
_entity.id
_entity.type
_entity.pdbx_description
1 polymer ?
#
loop_
_entity_poly.entity_id
_entity_poly.type
_entity_poly.pdbx_seq_one_letter_code
_entity_poly.pdbx_strand_id
1 'polypeptide(L)'
;MPPMGYYKDKLKDEIVIMDEPAEIVREIYTMYLDGFGFKAIAEKLNKDGKKSPSYYQKLYNNKNQGYNKPAITFRYLWDPTAVKRVLKNEYYTGTLVCHIEETDKAKKIRRKVPKEEQFRHENYAPAIIPKEVWDKVQNLIESKKETNVRASSGNPYHRYTGLLKCGDCGCTFVAKIRKWGDKPDRVE
;
A
#
# COMPACT_ATOMS: atom_id res chain seq x y z
N MET A 1 -18.50 -0.57 0.85
CA MET A 1 -18.12 0.01 -0.45
C MET A 1 -16.89 -0.73 -0.95
N PRO A 2 -16.87 -1.24 -2.17
CA PRO A 2 -15.71 -1.95 -2.70
C PRO A 2 -14.49 -1.04 -2.80
N PRO A 3 -13.26 -1.58 -2.76
CA PRO A 3 -12.04 -0.80 -2.90
C PRO A 3 -11.89 -0.20 -4.30
N MET A 4 -10.91 0.70 -4.47
CA MET A 4 -10.54 1.28 -5.77
C MET A 4 -10.31 0.17 -6.79
N GLY A 5 -10.75 0.36 -8.03
CA GLY A 5 -10.69 -0.66 -9.08
C GLY A 5 -12.00 -1.42 -9.27
N TYR A 6 -12.91 -1.32 -8.33
CA TYR A 6 -14.21 -1.99 -8.41
C TYR A 6 -15.37 -1.01 -8.27
N TYR A 7 -16.45 -1.37 -8.92
CA TYR A 7 -17.74 -0.71 -8.83
C TYR A 7 -18.82 -1.76 -8.52
N LYS A 8 -19.73 -1.44 -7.59
CA LYS A 8 -20.90 -2.27 -7.34
C LYS A 8 -22.08 -1.72 -8.14
N ASP A 9 -22.53 -2.50 -9.12
CA ASP A 9 -23.75 -2.19 -9.85
C ASP A 9 -24.96 -2.45 -8.94
N LYS A 10 -25.68 -1.40 -8.60
CA LYS A 10 -26.85 -1.50 -7.71
C LYS A 10 -28.06 -2.19 -8.35
N LEU A 11 -28.13 -2.21 -9.68
CA LEU A 11 -29.24 -2.82 -10.40
C LEU A 11 -29.07 -4.33 -10.49
N LYS A 12 -27.84 -4.78 -10.71
CA LYS A 12 -27.50 -6.21 -10.87
C LYS A 12 -26.96 -6.85 -9.59
N ASP A 13 -26.67 -6.04 -8.57
CA ASP A 13 -25.97 -6.45 -7.34
C ASP A 13 -24.60 -7.11 -7.58
N GLU A 14 -23.99 -6.84 -8.74
CA GLU A 14 -22.73 -7.41 -9.18
C GLU A 14 -21.56 -6.44 -8.96
N ILE A 15 -20.37 -7.02 -8.72
CA ILE A 15 -19.12 -6.27 -8.61
C ILE A 15 -18.40 -6.33 -9.95
N VAL A 16 -18.15 -5.17 -10.52
CA VAL A 16 -17.52 -5.01 -11.84
C VAL A 16 -16.16 -4.33 -11.68
N ILE A 17 -15.17 -4.77 -12.46
CA ILE A 17 -13.86 -4.12 -12.55
C ILE A 17 -14.01 -2.84 -13.38
N MET A 18 -13.32 -1.79 -12.95
CA MET A 18 -13.16 -0.55 -13.69
C MET A 18 -11.75 -0.46 -14.24
N ASP A 19 -11.60 -0.35 -15.54
CA ASP A 19 -10.33 -0.46 -16.23
C ASP A 19 -9.28 0.55 -15.75
N GLU A 20 -9.59 1.84 -15.77
CA GLU A 20 -8.65 2.91 -15.39
C GLU A 20 -8.09 2.74 -13.97
N PRO A 21 -8.91 2.64 -12.89
CA PRO A 21 -8.37 2.46 -11.55
C PRO A 21 -7.80 1.04 -11.32
N ALA A 22 -8.23 0.02 -12.06
CA ALA A 22 -7.64 -1.31 -11.98
C ALA A 22 -6.23 -1.36 -12.57
N GLU A 23 -5.96 -0.62 -13.66
CA GLU A 23 -4.62 -0.45 -14.20
C GLU A 23 -3.67 0.19 -13.19
N ILE A 24 -4.12 1.23 -12.48
CA ILE A 24 -3.30 1.86 -11.43
C ILE A 24 -2.96 0.84 -10.33
N VAL A 25 -3.91 -0.02 -9.95
CA VAL A 25 -3.65 -1.09 -8.98
C VAL A 25 -2.57 -2.05 -9.50
N ARG A 26 -2.68 -2.53 -10.75
CA ARG A 26 -1.68 -3.42 -11.36
C ARG A 26 -0.30 -2.75 -11.43
N GLU A 27 -0.24 -1.48 -11.81
CA GLU A 27 0.99 -0.68 -11.86
C GLU A 27 1.67 -0.59 -10.49
N ILE A 28 0.91 -0.39 -9.40
CA ILE A 28 1.42 -0.36 -8.04
C ILE A 28 2.08 -1.70 -7.67
N TYR A 29 1.44 -2.83 -8.00
CA TYR A 29 2.00 -4.15 -7.73
C TYR A 29 3.27 -4.40 -8.53
N THR A 30 3.31 -4.05 -9.80
CA THR A 30 4.51 -4.17 -10.66
C THR A 30 5.66 -3.33 -10.10
N MET A 31 5.44 -2.05 -9.82
CA MET A 31 6.47 -1.18 -9.23
C MET A 31 7.01 -1.71 -7.91
N TYR A 32 6.15 -2.29 -7.07
CA TYR A 32 6.61 -2.84 -5.80
C TYR A 32 7.48 -4.10 -5.99
N LEU A 33 7.14 -4.96 -6.95
CA LEU A 33 7.96 -6.12 -7.34
C LEU A 33 9.30 -5.70 -7.95
N ASP A 34 9.32 -4.59 -8.69
CA ASP A 34 10.56 -3.97 -9.23
C ASP A 34 11.44 -3.33 -8.13
N GLY A 35 11.01 -3.39 -6.87
CA GLY A 35 11.79 -2.95 -5.71
C GLY A 35 11.52 -1.52 -5.23
N PHE A 36 10.57 -0.79 -5.85
CA PHE A 36 10.22 0.55 -5.40
C PHE A 36 9.60 0.51 -3.99
N GLY A 37 9.97 1.48 -3.15
CA GLY A 37 9.36 1.67 -1.84
C GLY A 37 8.00 2.38 -1.92
N PHE A 38 7.17 2.27 -0.88
CA PHE A 38 5.83 2.88 -0.85
C PHE A 38 5.86 4.40 -1.15
N LYS A 39 6.88 5.12 -0.66
CA LYS A 39 7.05 6.55 -0.89
C LYS A 39 7.36 6.84 -2.36
N ALA A 40 8.32 6.13 -2.95
CA ALA A 40 8.70 6.31 -4.35
C ALA A 40 7.55 5.99 -5.31
N ILE A 41 6.74 4.97 -5.01
CA ILE A 41 5.53 4.64 -5.77
C ILE A 41 4.52 5.80 -5.69
N ALA A 42 4.25 6.31 -4.48
CA ALA A 42 3.32 7.42 -4.29
C ALA A 42 3.77 8.68 -5.05
N GLU A 43 5.05 9.04 -4.98
CA GLU A 43 5.63 10.17 -5.68
C GLU A 43 5.52 10.02 -7.21
N LYS A 44 5.80 8.82 -7.74
CA LYS A 44 5.68 8.52 -9.17
C LYS A 44 4.24 8.65 -9.64
N LEU A 45 3.28 8.04 -8.94
CA LEU A 45 1.86 8.13 -9.27
C LEU A 45 1.35 9.58 -9.25
N ASN A 46 1.83 10.40 -8.30
CA ASN A 46 1.49 11.81 -8.23
C ASN A 46 2.09 12.60 -9.41
N LYS A 47 3.34 12.31 -9.78
CA LYS A 47 4.01 12.92 -10.94
C LYS A 47 3.29 12.57 -12.24
N ASP A 48 2.82 11.33 -12.38
CA ASP A 48 2.09 10.84 -13.55
C ASP A 48 0.60 11.26 -13.53
N GLY A 49 0.17 12.04 -12.53
CA GLY A 49 -1.18 12.57 -12.40
C GLY A 49 -2.25 11.51 -12.12
N LYS A 50 -1.86 10.32 -11.68
CA LYS A 50 -2.78 9.22 -11.35
C LYS A 50 -3.63 9.57 -10.13
N LYS A 51 -4.93 9.29 -10.19
CA LYS A 51 -5.87 9.64 -9.14
C LYS A 51 -5.79 8.65 -7.97
N SER A 52 -5.86 9.17 -6.74
CA SER A 52 -5.83 8.34 -5.53
C SER A 52 -7.18 7.65 -5.24
N PRO A 53 -7.20 6.63 -4.36
CA PRO A 53 -8.44 5.96 -3.96
C PRO A 53 -9.51 6.93 -3.44
N SER A 54 -9.11 7.98 -2.74
CA SER A 54 -10.04 9.00 -2.21
C SER A 54 -10.75 9.78 -3.30
N TYR A 55 -10.12 10.01 -4.45
CA TYR A 55 -10.74 10.63 -5.61
C TYR A 55 -11.87 9.75 -6.16
N TYR A 56 -11.58 8.47 -6.42
CA TYR A 56 -12.57 7.54 -6.95
C TYR A 56 -13.72 7.33 -5.97
N GLN A 57 -13.43 7.21 -4.68
CA GLN A 57 -14.44 7.09 -3.65
C GLN A 57 -15.42 8.27 -3.67
N LYS A 58 -14.91 9.50 -3.79
CA LYS A 58 -15.76 10.69 -3.88
C LYS A 58 -16.55 10.74 -5.20
N LEU A 59 -15.90 10.35 -6.31
CA LEU A 59 -16.56 10.30 -7.61
C LEU A 59 -17.76 9.35 -7.60
N TYR A 60 -17.64 8.18 -6.95
CA TYR A 60 -18.73 7.22 -6.84
C TYR A 60 -19.83 7.67 -5.91
N ASN A 61 -19.49 8.28 -4.79
CA ASN A 61 -20.50 8.85 -3.88
C ASN A 61 -21.28 9.98 -4.57
N ASN A 62 -20.61 10.81 -5.37
CA ASN A 62 -21.25 11.93 -6.06
C ASN A 62 -22.08 11.51 -7.28
N LYS A 63 -21.75 10.41 -7.98
CA LYS A 63 -22.59 9.87 -9.07
C LYS A 63 -24.02 9.58 -8.62
N ASN A 64 -24.21 9.26 -7.34
CA ASN A 64 -25.54 9.02 -6.76
C ASN A 64 -26.27 10.32 -6.36
N GLN A 65 -25.64 11.49 -6.45
CA GLN A 65 -26.16 12.79 -5.99
C GLN A 65 -26.17 13.88 -7.08
N GLY A 66 -25.78 13.56 -8.32
CA GLY A 66 -25.80 14.52 -9.44
C GLY A 66 -24.76 15.63 -9.37
N TYR A 67 -23.74 15.51 -8.54
CA TYR A 67 -22.69 16.52 -8.39
C TYR A 67 -21.58 16.41 -9.43
N ASN A 68 -20.96 17.55 -9.77
CA ASN A 68 -19.82 17.65 -10.68
C ASN A 68 -18.60 16.85 -10.18
N LYS A 69 -17.71 16.49 -11.11
CA LYS A 69 -16.43 15.84 -10.78
C LYS A 69 -15.69 16.64 -9.71
N PRO A 70 -15.16 16.00 -8.67
CA PRO A 70 -14.43 16.73 -7.63
C PRO A 70 -13.20 17.41 -8.22
N ALA A 71 -12.94 18.65 -7.82
CA ALA A 71 -11.68 19.31 -8.16
C ALA A 71 -10.48 18.54 -7.59
N ILE A 72 -9.38 18.48 -8.35
CA ILE A 72 -8.15 17.85 -7.89
C ILE A 72 -7.54 18.76 -6.85
N THR A 73 -7.48 18.30 -5.61
CA THR A 73 -6.82 18.98 -4.50
C THR A 73 -5.74 18.07 -3.92
N PHE A 74 -4.85 18.61 -3.07
CA PHE A 74 -3.84 17.81 -2.36
C PHE A 74 -4.43 16.60 -1.62
N ARG A 75 -5.71 16.63 -1.23
CA ARG A 75 -6.43 15.52 -0.59
C ARG A 75 -6.54 14.27 -1.46
N TYR A 76 -6.42 14.42 -2.78
CA TYR A 76 -6.52 13.32 -3.74
C TYR A 76 -5.17 12.84 -4.27
N LEU A 77 -4.10 13.31 -3.66
CA LEU A 77 -2.77 12.80 -3.94
C LEU A 77 -2.55 11.43 -3.27
N TRP A 78 -1.66 10.67 -3.86
CA TRP A 78 -1.18 9.43 -3.27
C TRP A 78 -0.26 9.72 -2.10
N ASP A 79 -0.41 8.96 -1.04
CA ASP A 79 0.50 8.91 0.09
C ASP A 79 1.02 7.46 0.29
N PRO A 80 2.16 7.26 0.98
CA PRO A 80 2.73 5.93 1.21
C PRO A 80 1.77 4.98 1.95
N THR A 81 0.87 5.51 2.77
CA THR A 81 -0.12 4.73 3.51
C THR A 81 -1.20 4.19 2.58
N ALA A 82 -1.64 4.99 1.61
CA ALA A 82 -2.59 4.56 0.59
C ALA A 82 -2.01 3.44 -0.28
N VAL A 83 -0.76 3.59 -0.74
CA VAL A 83 -0.04 2.54 -1.49
C VAL A 83 0.05 1.25 -0.67
N LYS A 84 0.45 1.34 0.60
CA LYS A 84 0.52 0.19 1.51
C LYS A 84 -0.83 -0.49 1.71
N ARG A 85 -1.92 0.28 1.81
CA ARG A 85 -3.28 -0.27 1.91
C ARG A 85 -3.69 -1.02 0.65
N VAL A 86 -3.38 -0.50 -0.54
CA VAL A 86 -3.64 -1.19 -1.80
C VAL A 86 -2.88 -2.51 -1.84
N LEU A 87 -1.58 -2.54 -1.57
CA LEU A 87 -0.75 -3.74 -1.61
C LEU A 87 -1.16 -4.81 -0.59
N LYS A 88 -1.74 -4.42 0.56
CA LYS A 88 -2.17 -5.35 1.61
C LYS A 88 -3.61 -5.83 1.48
N ASN A 89 -4.37 -5.27 0.55
CA ASN A 89 -5.78 -5.59 0.43
C ASN A 89 -5.99 -6.87 -0.38
N GLU A 90 -6.36 -7.93 0.30
CA GLU A 90 -6.63 -9.23 -0.30
C GLU A 90 -7.85 -9.23 -1.24
N TYR A 91 -8.71 -8.22 -1.15
CA TYR A 91 -9.87 -8.08 -2.03
C TYR A 91 -9.49 -8.07 -3.52
N TYR A 92 -8.28 -7.61 -3.86
CA TYR A 92 -7.78 -7.60 -5.24
C TYR A 92 -7.53 -8.98 -5.83
N THR A 93 -7.46 -10.03 -5.00
CA THR A 93 -7.40 -11.43 -5.45
C THR A 93 -8.78 -12.06 -5.64
N GLY A 94 -9.85 -11.27 -5.44
CA GLY A 94 -11.22 -11.76 -5.47
C GLY A 94 -11.77 -12.27 -4.14
N THR A 95 -10.97 -12.21 -3.05
CA THR A 95 -11.35 -12.71 -1.74
C THR A 95 -11.83 -11.57 -0.84
N LEU A 96 -13.06 -11.64 -0.35
CA LEU A 96 -13.57 -10.73 0.68
C LEU A 96 -13.26 -11.29 2.05
N VAL A 97 -12.53 -10.54 2.87
CA VAL A 97 -12.26 -10.86 4.28
C VAL A 97 -13.10 -9.95 5.17
N CYS A 98 -13.94 -10.55 5.99
CA CYS A 98 -14.81 -9.88 6.96
C CYS A 98 -14.35 -10.18 8.39
N HIS A 99 -14.87 -9.42 9.37
CA HIS A 99 -14.57 -9.60 10.80
C HIS A 99 -13.09 -9.45 11.12
N ILE A 100 -12.42 -8.44 10.50
CA ILE A 100 -11.00 -8.17 10.70
C ILE A 100 -10.73 -7.48 12.04
N GLU A 101 -11.69 -6.67 12.49
CA GLU A 101 -11.60 -5.89 13.74
C GLU A 101 -12.92 -5.91 14.49
N GLU A 102 -12.83 -6.00 15.80
CA GLU A 102 -13.94 -5.93 16.74
C GLU A 102 -13.79 -4.70 17.63
N THR A 103 -14.90 -3.99 17.87
CA THR A 103 -14.90 -2.81 18.73
C THR A 103 -15.74 -3.08 19.97
N ASP A 104 -15.11 -3.14 21.12
CA ASP A 104 -15.77 -3.12 22.41
C ASP A 104 -16.32 -1.69 22.66
N LYS A 105 -17.63 -1.53 22.49
CA LYS A 105 -18.30 -0.23 22.64
C LYS A 105 -18.25 0.31 24.08
N ALA A 106 -18.22 -0.60 25.07
CA ALA A 106 -18.20 -0.20 26.49
C ALA A 106 -16.83 0.37 26.87
N LYS A 107 -15.76 -0.27 26.42
CA LYS A 107 -14.37 0.13 26.72
C LYS A 107 -13.77 1.06 25.67
N LYS A 108 -14.45 1.31 24.54
CA LYS A 108 -13.93 2.06 23.38
C LYS A 108 -12.59 1.51 22.85
N ILE A 109 -12.36 0.20 23.02
CA ILE A 109 -11.14 -0.47 22.59
C ILE A 109 -11.42 -1.21 21.28
N ARG A 110 -10.53 -1.04 20.28
CA ARG A 110 -10.54 -1.76 19.01
C ARG A 110 -9.50 -2.86 19.06
N ARG A 111 -9.91 -4.09 18.80
CA ARG A 111 -9.05 -5.27 18.74
C ARG A 111 -9.02 -5.83 17.34
N LYS A 112 -7.86 -6.34 16.92
CA LYS A 112 -7.78 -7.16 15.71
C LYS A 112 -8.21 -8.57 16.04
N VAL A 113 -9.05 -9.11 15.16
CA VAL A 113 -9.50 -10.50 15.26
C VAL A 113 -8.43 -11.40 14.67
N PRO A 114 -8.08 -12.53 15.32
CA PRO A 114 -7.17 -13.54 14.79
C PRO A 114 -7.61 -14.02 13.40
N LYS A 115 -6.65 -14.41 12.54
CA LYS A 115 -6.95 -14.81 11.15
C LYS A 115 -7.88 -16.02 11.07
N GLU A 116 -7.84 -16.88 12.05
CA GLU A 116 -8.64 -18.10 12.16
C GLU A 116 -10.13 -17.81 12.41
N GLU A 117 -10.43 -16.68 13.04
CA GLU A 117 -11.78 -16.23 13.36
C GLU A 117 -12.36 -15.27 12.31
N GLN A 118 -11.57 -14.92 11.29
CA GLN A 118 -12.01 -14.03 10.20
C GLN A 118 -12.82 -14.83 9.18
N PHE A 119 -13.91 -14.26 8.71
CA PHE A 119 -14.70 -14.86 7.63
C PHE A 119 -14.10 -14.52 6.27
N ARG A 120 -13.82 -15.54 5.47
CA ARG A 120 -13.23 -15.42 4.13
C ARG A 120 -14.21 -15.94 3.09
N HIS A 121 -14.52 -15.11 2.13
CA HIS A 121 -15.38 -15.45 0.99
C HIS A 121 -14.52 -15.40 -0.28
N GLU A 122 -14.12 -16.57 -0.76
CA GLU A 122 -13.37 -16.71 -2.01
C GLU A 122 -14.28 -16.46 -3.22
N ASN A 123 -13.71 -15.96 -4.32
CA ASN A 123 -14.44 -15.65 -5.55
C ASN A 123 -15.63 -14.68 -5.36
N TYR A 124 -15.54 -13.79 -4.37
CA TYR A 124 -16.56 -12.78 -4.10
C TYR A 124 -16.58 -11.68 -5.17
N ALA A 125 -15.44 -11.37 -5.77
CA ALA A 125 -15.29 -10.38 -6.82
C ALA A 125 -14.33 -10.90 -7.91
N PRO A 126 -14.41 -10.39 -9.15
CA PRO A 126 -13.42 -10.73 -10.17
C PRO A 126 -12.04 -10.24 -9.74
N ALA A 127 -11.01 -11.08 -9.87
CA ALA A 127 -9.66 -10.74 -9.44
C ALA A 127 -8.99 -9.72 -10.38
N ILE A 128 -8.42 -8.64 -9.82
CA ILE A 128 -7.58 -7.68 -10.55
C ILE A 128 -6.13 -8.16 -10.56
N ILE A 129 -5.69 -8.79 -9.48
CA ILE A 129 -4.33 -9.29 -9.27
C ILE A 129 -4.39 -10.80 -9.02
N PRO A 130 -3.56 -11.60 -9.73
CA PRO A 130 -3.44 -13.03 -9.45
C PRO A 130 -2.96 -13.27 -8.01
N LYS A 131 -3.48 -14.31 -7.37
CA LYS A 131 -3.12 -14.65 -5.98
C LYS A 131 -1.62 -14.85 -5.78
N GLU A 132 -0.96 -15.49 -6.76
CA GLU A 132 0.50 -15.71 -6.72
C GLU A 132 1.30 -14.40 -6.67
N VAL A 133 0.85 -13.37 -7.40
CA VAL A 133 1.48 -12.05 -7.39
C VAL A 133 1.26 -11.37 -6.04
N TRP A 134 0.05 -11.47 -5.50
CA TRP A 134 -0.28 -10.94 -4.18
C TRP A 134 0.56 -11.60 -3.09
N ASP A 135 0.68 -12.95 -3.08
CA ASP A 135 1.48 -13.70 -2.12
C ASP A 135 2.97 -13.30 -2.18
N LYS A 136 3.54 -13.16 -3.39
CA LYS A 136 4.92 -12.66 -3.56
C LYS A 136 5.11 -11.28 -2.92
N VAL A 137 4.16 -10.38 -3.12
CA VAL A 137 4.20 -9.03 -2.54
C VAL A 137 4.10 -9.10 -1.00
N GLN A 138 3.21 -9.95 -0.43
CA GLN A 138 3.12 -10.09 1.03
C GLN A 138 4.43 -10.62 1.62
N ASN A 139 5.03 -11.64 1.01
CA ASN A 139 6.33 -12.18 1.44
C ASN A 139 7.43 -11.13 1.41
N LEU A 140 7.47 -10.27 0.37
CA LEU A 140 8.41 -9.15 0.30
C LEU A 140 8.15 -8.09 1.37
N ILE A 141 6.89 -7.81 1.69
CA ILE A 141 6.54 -6.85 2.76
C ILE A 141 7.00 -7.39 4.12
N GLU A 142 6.80 -8.68 4.38
CA GLU A 142 7.14 -9.30 5.65
C GLU A 142 8.66 -9.42 5.82
N SER A 143 9.40 -9.88 4.80
CA SER A 143 10.86 -9.95 4.81
C SER A 143 11.52 -8.59 5.05
N LYS A 144 10.99 -7.52 4.42
CA LYS A 144 11.48 -6.14 4.65
C LYS A 144 11.19 -5.65 6.07
N LYS A 145 10.12 -6.12 6.70
CA LYS A 145 9.77 -5.79 8.09
C LYS A 145 10.72 -6.48 9.07
N GLU A 146 11.04 -7.75 8.85
CA GLU A 146 11.96 -8.51 9.69
C GLU A 146 13.39 -7.97 9.63
N THR A 147 13.84 -7.57 8.45
CA THR A 147 15.19 -7.04 8.27
C THR A 147 15.38 -5.60 8.73
N ASN A 148 14.30 -4.91 9.12
CA ASN A 148 14.31 -3.48 9.50
C ASN A 148 15.00 -2.56 8.46
N VAL A 149 15.18 -3.03 7.24
CA VAL A 149 15.80 -2.25 6.17
C VAL A 149 14.82 -1.17 5.73
N ARG A 150 15.07 0.06 6.13
CA ARG A 150 14.35 1.22 5.57
C ARG A 150 14.68 1.27 4.08
N ALA A 151 13.67 1.29 3.23
CA ALA A 151 13.87 1.50 1.80
C ALA A 151 14.71 2.76 1.60
N SER A 152 15.81 2.63 0.88
CA SER A 152 16.72 3.73 0.56
C SER A 152 15.92 4.84 -0.13
N SER A 153 15.94 6.03 0.42
CA SER A 153 15.33 7.23 -0.16
C SER A 153 16.26 7.85 -1.21
N GLY A 154 16.71 7.09 -2.19
CA GLY A 154 17.46 7.61 -3.34
C GLY A 154 18.83 8.28 -3.05
N ASN A 155 19.23 8.38 -1.81
CA ASN A 155 20.54 8.92 -1.42
C ASN A 155 21.56 7.76 -1.42
N PRO A 156 22.72 7.89 -2.03
CA PRO A 156 23.71 6.82 -2.07
C PRO A 156 24.24 6.55 -0.66
N TYR A 157 23.60 5.61 0.01
CA TYR A 157 24.07 5.12 1.28
C TYR A 157 25.32 4.26 1.08
N HIS A 158 26.13 4.19 2.12
CA HIS A 158 27.30 3.35 2.15
C HIS A 158 26.98 1.91 1.69
N ARG A 159 27.89 1.33 0.87
CA ARG A 159 27.74 0.00 0.24
C ARG A 159 27.27 -1.10 1.21
N TYR A 160 27.62 -1.00 2.49
CA TYR A 160 27.33 -2.01 3.51
C TYR A 160 26.14 -1.67 4.41
N THR A 161 25.40 -0.59 4.11
CA THR A 161 24.22 -0.22 4.91
C THR A 161 23.16 -1.34 4.85
N GLY A 162 22.78 -1.84 6.02
CA GLY A 162 21.79 -2.93 6.15
C GLY A 162 22.35 -4.35 6.02
N LEU A 163 23.61 -4.52 5.56
CA LEU A 163 24.26 -5.83 5.43
C LEU A 163 25.00 -6.24 6.70
N LEU A 164 25.57 -5.27 7.44
CA LEU A 164 26.32 -5.54 8.65
C LEU A 164 25.38 -5.57 9.86
N LYS A 165 25.49 -6.63 10.66
CA LYS A 165 24.77 -6.79 11.93
C LYS A 165 25.75 -6.94 13.06
N CYS A 166 25.42 -6.39 14.23
CA CYS A 166 26.18 -6.60 15.45
C CYS A 166 26.12 -8.07 15.88
N GLY A 167 27.26 -8.68 16.19
CA GLY A 167 27.33 -10.06 16.64
C GLY A 167 26.67 -10.30 17.99
N ASP A 168 26.63 -9.28 18.86
CA ASP A 168 26.12 -9.40 20.23
C ASP A 168 24.60 -9.15 20.30
N CYS A 169 24.11 -8.07 19.66
CA CYS A 169 22.70 -7.65 19.80
C CYS A 169 21.89 -7.82 18.51
N GLY A 170 22.47 -8.23 17.40
CA GLY A 170 21.80 -8.41 16.11
C GLY A 170 21.35 -7.11 15.43
N CYS A 171 21.57 -5.94 16.03
CA CYS A 171 21.22 -4.66 15.45
C CYS A 171 22.01 -4.37 14.17
N THR A 172 21.37 -3.71 13.20
CA THR A 172 22.01 -3.32 11.94
C THR A 172 22.88 -2.09 12.14
N PHE A 173 24.11 -2.12 11.62
CA PHE A 173 24.97 -0.94 11.57
C PHE A 173 24.44 0.08 10.57
N VAL A 174 24.48 1.36 10.97
CA VAL A 174 24.03 2.49 10.14
C VAL A 174 25.23 3.38 9.86
N ALA A 175 25.52 3.63 8.59
CA ALA A 175 26.54 4.59 8.21
C ALA A 175 26.13 6.02 8.60
N LYS A 176 27.00 6.73 9.28
CA LYS A 176 26.78 8.11 9.70
C LYS A 176 27.75 9.03 8.95
N ILE A 177 27.23 9.92 8.14
CA ILE A 177 28.02 10.94 7.45
C ILE A 177 28.16 12.13 8.38
N ARG A 178 29.41 12.48 8.72
CA ARG A 178 29.69 13.70 9.49
C ARG A 178 30.31 14.73 8.56
N LYS A 179 29.67 15.89 8.44
CA LYS A 179 30.23 17.05 7.79
C LYS A 179 31.19 17.75 8.75
N TRP A 180 32.44 17.88 8.37
CA TRP A 180 33.47 18.51 9.19
C TRP A 180 34.05 19.72 8.46
N GLY A 181 33.38 20.88 8.56
CA GLY A 181 33.77 22.12 7.90
C GLY A 181 33.85 21.95 6.37
N ASP A 182 34.83 22.61 5.73
CA ASP A 182 35.06 22.55 4.27
C ASP A 182 35.81 21.28 3.82
N LYS A 183 35.98 20.29 4.67
CA LYS A 183 36.61 19.01 4.31
C LYS A 183 35.58 18.07 3.69
N PRO A 184 36.02 17.18 2.74
CA PRO A 184 35.14 16.19 2.15
C PRO A 184 34.54 15.28 3.21
N ASP A 185 33.29 14.90 3.02
CA ASP A 185 32.51 14.05 3.93
C ASP A 185 33.27 12.73 4.20
N ARG A 186 33.53 12.40 5.47
CA ARG A 186 34.04 11.08 5.89
C ARG A 186 32.87 10.18 6.29
N VAL A 187 32.91 8.96 5.79
CA VAL A 187 31.96 7.89 6.16
C VAL A 187 32.63 7.05 7.27
N GLU A 188 31.97 6.98 8.43
CA GLU A 188 32.36 6.10 9.56
C GLU A 188 31.40 4.90 9.66
#